data_78d6d3e2c6382d92580bc3ee4357466a
#
_entry.id   78d6d3e2c6382d92580bc3ee4357466a
#
_cell.length_a   1.000
_cell.length_b   1.000
_cell.length_c   1.000
_cell.angle_alpha   90.00
_cell.angle_beta   90.00
_cell.angle_gamma   90.00
#
_symmetry.space_group_name_H-M   'P 1'
#
loop_
_entity.id
_entity.type
_entity.pdbx_description
1 polymer ?
#
loop_
_entity_poly.entity_id
_entity_poly.type
_entity_poly.pdbx_seq_one_letter_code
_entity_poly.pdbx_strand_id
1 'polypeptide(L)'
;MKKIAVLGGGMMGSAIAIDLSLSYAVEVIDLKENKKFSGRLKQLNIKTALADLTDFKLTAHLIKEADLIIGAVPGYIGFKVLKNAIKAGKNIVDISFFSENPFQLNEMAERKNLTAVVDCGVSPGLSNLILGYHNKKMKVEFYECLVGGLPFRRSLPFEYSASFSPIDVIEEYTRPARLMENGKIVVKPPLSELENLEIEPIGTLECFNTDGLRTILKTMLIPNMKEKTLRYPGHINKIKFLTDCGFFNSESVKINGNSIRPIDFAAKILLPIWKQEKNQDEFTFMKIIIRGKEKGKPKEHIYELFDRYDKKTGTTSMARTTGYTCTGAAKLILEEKFLKKGICPPEYIGEDENCFKEIMNHLASRNIKLKHIERDI
;
A
#
# COMPACT_ATOMS: atom_id res chain seq x y z
N MET A 1 -7.94 18.23 21.44
CA MET A 1 -7.54 17.82 20.07
C MET A 1 -7.17 16.35 20.11
N LYS A 2 -7.72 15.52 19.22
CA LYS A 2 -7.43 14.08 19.18
C LYS A 2 -5.94 13.86 18.88
N LYS A 3 -5.37 12.79 19.46
CA LYS A 3 -3.95 12.43 19.38
C LYS A 3 -3.76 11.21 18.50
N ILE A 4 -2.79 11.26 17.62
CA ILE A 4 -2.49 10.16 16.67
C ILE A 4 -1.02 9.76 16.85
N ALA A 5 -0.77 8.47 16.96
CA ALA A 5 0.59 7.93 16.91
C ALA A 5 0.82 7.26 15.55
N VAL A 6 1.83 7.70 14.82
CA VAL A 6 2.29 7.12 13.56
C VAL A 6 3.48 6.21 13.85
N LEU A 7 3.29 4.92 13.67
CA LEU A 7 4.31 3.90 13.86
C LEU A 7 5.05 3.66 12.54
N GLY A 8 6.28 4.17 12.47
CA GLY A 8 7.10 4.21 11.26
C GLY A 8 7.21 5.62 10.69
N GLY A 9 8.40 6.23 10.77
CA GLY A 9 8.73 7.57 10.28
C GLY A 9 9.41 7.56 8.92
N GLY A 10 9.18 6.52 8.12
CA GLY A 10 9.67 6.41 6.75
C GLY A 10 9.03 7.45 5.81
N MET A 11 9.19 7.24 4.51
CA MET A 11 8.64 8.15 3.48
C MET A 11 7.11 8.27 3.58
N MET A 12 6.41 7.13 3.70
CA MET A 12 4.94 7.09 3.82
C MET A 12 4.47 7.67 5.16
N GLY A 13 5.02 7.16 6.28
CA GLY A 13 4.61 7.60 7.61
C GLY A 13 4.87 9.08 7.86
N SER A 14 5.95 9.64 7.33
CA SER A 14 6.21 11.09 7.42
C SER A 14 5.19 11.92 6.63
N ALA A 15 4.78 11.47 5.43
CA ALA A 15 3.74 12.13 4.63
C ALA A 15 2.39 12.08 5.34
N ILE A 16 2.03 10.92 5.90
CA ILE A 16 0.81 10.73 6.71
C ILE A 16 0.82 11.64 7.94
N ALA A 17 1.93 11.67 8.69
CA ALA A 17 2.07 12.50 9.88
C ALA A 17 1.90 14.00 9.56
N ILE A 18 2.50 14.46 8.47
CA ILE A 18 2.39 15.84 8.00
C ILE A 18 0.94 16.18 7.65
N ASP A 19 0.25 15.30 6.91
CA ASP A 19 -1.13 15.54 6.51
C ASP A 19 -2.09 15.56 7.71
N LEU A 20 -1.94 14.62 8.64
CA LEU A 20 -2.77 14.55 9.85
C LEU A 20 -2.50 15.70 10.82
N SER A 21 -1.27 16.23 10.85
CA SER A 21 -0.92 17.35 11.73
C SER A 21 -1.64 18.66 11.42
N LEU A 22 -2.26 18.75 10.24
CA LEU A 22 -3.12 19.90 9.89
C LEU A 22 -4.37 20.00 10.77
N SER A 23 -4.80 18.90 11.39
CA SER A 23 -6.05 18.83 12.16
C SER A 23 -5.93 18.14 13.52
N TYR A 24 -4.85 17.39 13.77
CA TYR A 24 -4.68 16.54 14.95
C TYR A 24 -3.30 16.73 15.60
N ALA A 25 -3.18 16.35 16.87
CA ALA A 25 -1.89 16.22 17.52
C ALA A 25 -1.22 14.91 17.08
N VAL A 26 -0.04 14.99 16.48
CA VAL A 26 0.64 13.83 15.88
C VAL A 26 1.98 13.58 16.56
N GLU A 27 2.26 12.32 16.83
CA GLU A 27 3.58 11.83 17.25
C GLU A 27 4.04 10.72 16.30
N VAL A 28 5.30 10.77 15.87
CA VAL A 28 5.91 9.75 15.03
C VAL A 28 6.87 8.91 15.86
N ILE A 29 6.71 7.60 15.83
CA ILE A 29 7.54 6.64 16.57
C ILE A 29 8.25 5.72 15.58
N ASP A 30 9.57 5.65 15.62
CA ASP A 30 10.39 4.82 14.73
C ASP A 30 11.61 4.26 15.46
N LEU A 31 12.24 3.23 14.93
CA LEU A 31 13.50 2.70 15.45
C LEU A 31 14.66 3.70 15.29
N LYS A 32 14.62 4.54 14.27
CA LYS A 32 15.66 5.50 13.90
C LYS A 32 15.07 6.85 13.48
N GLU A 33 15.77 7.92 13.80
CA GLU A 33 15.41 9.23 13.27
C GLU A 33 15.57 9.28 11.73
N ASN A 34 14.51 9.67 11.05
CA ASN A 34 14.58 9.91 9.62
C ASN A 34 15.05 11.32 9.32
N LYS A 35 16.37 11.48 9.15
CA LYS A 35 17.03 12.79 8.91
C LYS A 35 16.46 13.56 7.71
N LYS A 36 15.86 12.87 6.73
CA LYS A 36 15.26 13.53 5.55
C LYS A 36 14.01 14.33 5.91
N PHE A 37 13.24 13.88 6.91
CA PHE A 37 11.98 14.50 7.31
C PHE A 37 11.99 15.18 8.66
N SER A 38 13.01 14.92 9.52
CA SER A 38 13.06 15.41 10.91
C SER A 38 12.94 16.94 11.01
N GLY A 39 13.59 17.68 10.12
CA GLY A 39 13.50 19.15 10.09
C GLY A 39 12.08 19.64 9.81
N ARG A 40 11.38 19.00 8.86
CA ARG A 40 9.99 19.36 8.52
C ARG A 40 9.01 18.97 9.61
N LEU A 41 9.20 17.80 10.23
CA LEU A 41 8.38 17.37 11.37
C LEU A 41 8.50 18.35 12.53
N LYS A 42 9.72 18.80 12.85
CA LYS A 42 9.97 19.83 13.89
C LYS A 42 9.29 21.16 13.57
N GLN A 43 9.39 21.64 12.31
CA GLN A 43 8.73 22.89 11.89
C GLN A 43 7.19 22.83 12.06
N LEU A 44 6.60 21.66 11.95
CA LEU A 44 5.16 21.43 12.13
C LEU A 44 4.79 21.04 13.57
N ASN A 45 5.72 21.12 14.53
CA ASN A 45 5.54 20.71 15.92
C ASN A 45 5.08 19.24 16.08
N ILE A 46 5.44 18.37 15.14
CA ILE A 46 5.18 16.93 15.23
C ILE A 46 6.22 16.33 16.18
N LYS A 47 5.76 15.69 17.24
CA LYS A 47 6.64 15.00 18.19
C LYS A 47 7.23 13.75 17.54
N THR A 48 8.44 13.40 17.98
CA THR A 48 9.12 12.17 17.52
C THR A 48 9.68 11.41 18.73
N ALA A 49 9.54 10.08 18.72
CA ALA A 49 10.11 9.19 19.71
C ALA A 49 10.86 8.05 19.02
N LEU A 50 11.89 7.50 19.68
CA LEU A 50 12.65 6.36 19.18
C LEU A 50 12.29 5.11 19.97
N ALA A 51 11.84 4.06 19.28
CA ALA A 51 11.48 2.79 19.90
C ALA A 51 11.53 1.64 18.92
N ASP A 52 11.82 0.45 19.42
CA ASP A 52 11.57 -0.80 18.72
C ASP A 52 10.07 -1.15 18.83
N LEU A 53 9.35 -0.97 17.73
CA LEU A 53 7.91 -1.21 17.65
C LEU A 53 7.53 -2.71 17.74
N THR A 54 8.51 -3.62 17.71
CA THR A 54 8.29 -5.05 17.95
C THR A 54 8.19 -5.40 19.43
N ASP A 55 8.66 -4.51 20.34
CA ASP A 55 8.48 -4.63 21.77
C ASP A 55 7.07 -4.16 22.16
N PHE A 56 6.24 -5.10 22.63
CA PHE A 56 4.86 -4.81 23.02
C PHE A 56 4.76 -3.85 24.20
N LYS A 57 5.58 -4.04 25.26
CA LYS A 57 5.47 -3.23 26.49
C LYS A 57 5.81 -1.77 26.19
N LEU A 58 6.91 -1.57 25.47
CA LEU A 58 7.35 -0.23 25.05
C LEU A 58 6.34 0.42 24.12
N THR A 59 5.88 -0.31 23.09
CA THR A 59 4.88 0.20 22.14
C THR A 59 3.59 0.58 22.86
N ALA A 60 3.04 -0.30 23.71
CA ALA A 60 1.79 -0.04 24.43
C ALA A 60 1.91 1.18 25.38
N HIS A 61 3.08 1.40 26.00
CA HIS A 61 3.34 2.57 26.83
C HIS A 61 3.30 3.86 25.99
N LEU A 62 4.01 3.88 24.86
CA LEU A 62 4.12 5.05 23.99
C LEU A 62 2.78 5.45 23.36
N ILE A 63 1.96 4.46 22.94
CA ILE A 63 0.68 4.74 22.29
C ILE A 63 -0.50 4.88 23.27
N LYS A 64 -0.26 4.82 24.58
CA LYS A 64 -1.31 4.81 25.61
C LYS A 64 -2.30 5.97 25.45
N GLU A 65 -1.81 7.17 25.20
CA GLU A 65 -2.60 8.38 25.08
C GLU A 65 -3.14 8.67 23.67
N ALA A 66 -2.82 7.82 22.69
CA ALA A 66 -3.30 8.00 21.32
C ALA A 66 -4.76 7.57 21.18
N ASP A 67 -5.55 8.35 20.46
CA ASP A 67 -6.93 8.01 20.06
C ASP A 67 -6.96 7.06 18.86
N LEU A 68 -5.96 7.18 17.96
CA LEU A 68 -5.81 6.36 16.78
C LEU A 68 -4.33 6.07 16.50
N ILE A 69 -4.07 4.89 15.98
CA ILE A 69 -2.75 4.47 15.52
C ILE A 69 -2.73 4.43 14.00
N ILE A 70 -1.60 4.85 13.42
CA ILE A 70 -1.27 4.59 12.02
C ILE A 70 -0.10 3.62 11.97
N GLY A 71 -0.26 2.49 11.29
CA GLY A 71 0.82 1.53 11.00
C GLY A 71 1.43 1.85 9.64
N ALA A 72 2.72 2.23 9.62
CA ALA A 72 3.46 2.59 8.42
C ALA A 72 4.89 2.04 8.44
N VAL A 73 5.02 0.79 8.89
CA VAL A 73 6.29 0.07 9.03
C VAL A 73 6.52 -0.88 7.84
N PRO A 74 7.76 -1.36 7.61
CA PRO A 74 8.02 -2.40 6.61
C PRO A 74 7.19 -3.67 6.86
N GLY A 75 6.84 -4.37 5.76
CA GLY A 75 5.94 -5.53 5.79
C GLY A 75 6.37 -6.61 6.77
N TYR A 76 7.67 -6.93 6.86
CA TYR A 76 8.19 -8.02 7.72
C TYR A 76 7.93 -7.84 9.24
N ILE A 77 7.62 -6.62 9.70
CA ILE A 77 7.20 -6.37 11.09
C ILE A 77 5.74 -5.90 11.19
N GLY A 78 5.09 -5.60 10.06
CA GLY A 78 3.75 -4.99 10.01
C GLY A 78 2.71 -5.76 10.79
N PHE A 79 2.61 -7.08 10.58
CA PHE A 79 1.65 -7.92 11.30
C PHE A 79 1.85 -7.89 12.82
N LYS A 80 3.11 -7.89 13.29
CA LYS A 80 3.43 -7.80 14.71
C LYS A 80 3.03 -6.45 15.31
N VAL A 81 3.28 -5.37 14.58
CA VAL A 81 2.90 -4.01 14.98
C VAL A 81 1.37 -3.86 15.03
N LEU A 82 0.65 -4.34 14.01
CA LEU A 82 -0.82 -4.40 13.99
C LEU A 82 -1.36 -5.15 15.22
N LYS A 83 -0.83 -6.35 15.48
CA LYS A 83 -1.20 -7.15 16.65
C LYS A 83 -0.93 -6.41 17.97
N ASN A 84 0.19 -5.71 18.09
CA ASN A 84 0.55 -4.96 19.29
C ASN A 84 -0.43 -3.79 19.52
N ALA A 85 -0.82 -3.06 18.48
CA ALA A 85 -1.81 -1.97 18.58
C ALA A 85 -3.18 -2.50 19.05
N ILE A 86 -3.68 -3.60 18.44
CA ILE A 86 -4.94 -4.23 18.84
C ILE A 86 -4.87 -4.75 20.28
N LYS A 87 -3.75 -5.40 20.68
CA LYS A 87 -3.55 -5.84 22.07
C LYS A 87 -3.61 -4.67 23.06
N ALA A 88 -3.03 -3.53 22.69
CA ALA A 88 -3.04 -2.31 23.50
C ALA A 88 -4.41 -1.60 23.55
N GLY A 89 -5.43 -2.13 22.86
CA GLY A 89 -6.78 -1.56 22.86
C GLY A 89 -6.94 -0.32 21.99
N LYS A 90 -6.21 -0.22 20.88
CA LYS A 90 -6.21 0.95 20.00
C LYS A 90 -6.83 0.63 18.64
N ASN A 91 -7.67 1.55 18.13
CA ASN A 91 -8.03 1.56 16.72
C ASN A 91 -6.78 1.83 15.87
N ILE A 92 -6.71 1.24 14.69
CA ILE A 92 -5.53 1.38 13.82
C ILE A 92 -5.94 1.45 12.34
N VAL A 93 -5.23 2.26 11.57
CA VAL A 93 -5.19 2.22 10.10
C VAL A 93 -3.78 1.84 9.69
N ASP A 94 -3.63 0.73 8.97
CA ASP A 94 -2.34 0.16 8.61
C ASP A 94 -2.16 0.11 7.10
N ILE A 95 -0.96 0.51 6.65
CA ILE A 95 -0.55 0.47 5.23
C ILE A 95 0.56 -0.56 4.97
N SER A 96 0.98 -1.31 5.98
CA SER A 96 2.11 -2.24 5.86
C SER A 96 1.75 -3.44 4.99
N PHE A 97 2.64 -3.81 4.06
CA PHE A 97 2.44 -4.91 3.12
C PHE A 97 3.01 -6.22 3.65
N PHE A 98 2.45 -6.74 4.76
CA PHE A 98 2.89 -8.00 5.39
C PHE A 98 2.30 -9.23 4.70
N SER A 99 2.95 -10.39 4.84
CA SER A 99 2.54 -11.66 4.19
C SER A 99 1.41 -12.39 4.90
N GLU A 100 1.25 -12.15 6.19
CA GLU A 100 0.29 -12.85 7.05
C GLU A 100 -1.16 -12.47 6.68
N ASN A 101 -2.09 -13.35 7.04
CA ASN A 101 -3.50 -13.08 6.91
C ASN A 101 -4.00 -12.20 8.06
N PRO A 102 -4.42 -10.94 7.81
CA PRO A 102 -4.85 -10.03 8.87
C PRO A 102 -6.08 -10.53 9.65
N PHE A 103 -6.95 -11.30 9.00
CA PHE A 103 -8.17 -11.84 9.64
C PHE A 103 -7.91 -12.80 10.81
N GLN A 104 -6.67 -13.27 11.01
CA GLN A 104 -6.28 -13.98 12.24
C GLN A 104 -6.43 -13.11 13.49
N LEU A 105 -6.47 -11.80 13.34
CA LEU A 105 -6.64 -10.85 14.44
C LEU A 105 -8.08 -10.36 14.60
N ASN A 106 -9.02 -10.82 13.75
CA ASN A 106 -10.38 -10.30 13.70
C ASN A 106 -11.11 -10.47 15.05
N GLU A 107 -11.14 -11.68 15.58
CA GLU A 107 -11.80 -11.97 16.85
C GLU A 107 -11.23 -11.14 18.02
N MET A 108 -9.90 -10.93 18.03
CA MET A 108 -9.26 -10.09 19.05
C MET A 108 -9.72 -8.62 18.94
N ALA A 109 -9.81 -8.09 17.72
CA ALA A 109 -10.26 -6.73 17.49
C ALA A 109 -11.74 -6.55 17.84
N GLU A 110 -12.61 -7.49 17.45
CA GLU A 110 -14.04 -7.47 17.77
C GLU A 110 -14.30 -7.54 19.27
N ARG A 111 -13.68 -8.48 19.99
CA ARG A 111 -13.79 -8.61 21.46
C ARG A 111 -13.40 -7.34 22.20
N LYS A 112 -12.47 -6.57 21.65
CA LYS A 112 -12.02 -5.28 22.20
C LYS A 112 -12.83 -4.08 21.66
N ASN A 113 -13.83 -4.32 20.82
CA ASN A 113 -14.64 -3.29 20.15
C ASN A 113 -13.80 -2.28 19.35
N LEU A 114 -12.76 -2.78 18.65
CA LEU A 114 -11.80 -1.98 17.89
C LEU A 114 -12.06 -2.08 16.39
N THR A 115 -11.76 -1.00 15.69
CA THR A 115 -11.69 -0.93 14.23
C THR A 115 -10.22 -0.99 13.83
N ALA A 116 -9.83 -2.00 13.05
CA ALA A 116 -8.49 -2.13 12.50
C ALA A 116 -8.56 -2.17 10.98
N VAL A 117 -8.33 -1.03 10.34
CA VAL A 117 -8.25 -0.95 8.89
C VAL A 117 -6.87 -1.41 8.46
N VAL A 118 -6.82 -2.33 7.51
CA VAL A 118 -5.58 -2.93 6.98
C VAL A 118 -5.50 -2.73 5.48
N ASP A 119 -4.31 -2.88 4.89
CA ASP A 119 -4.12 -2.72 3.43
C ASP A 119 -4.61 -1.35 2.90
N CYS A 120 -4.44 -0.28 3.67
CA CYS A 120 -5.05 1.03 3.41
C CYS A 120 -4.12 1.98 2.63
N GLY A 121 -3.52 1.47 1.54
CA GLY A 121 -2.64 2.25 0.65
C GLY A 121 -3.31 2.70 -0.65
N VAL A 122 -2.54 2.74 -1.74
CA VAL A 122 -3.08 3.00 -3.08
C VAL A 122 -3.60 1.72 -3.73
N SER A 123 -2.79 0.65 -3.74
CA SER A 123 -3.14 -0.71 -4.12
C SER A 123 -2.17 -1.68 -3.42
N PRO A 124 -2.69 -2.50 -2.52
CA PRO A 124 -4.07 -2.50 -2.00
C PRO A 124 -4.43 -1.21 -1.25
N GLY A 125 -5.70 -0.87 -1.27
CA GLY A 125 -6.23 0.30 -0.56
C GLY A 125 -7.30 1.06 -1.33
N LEU A 126 -6.94 2.12 -2.05
CA LEU A 126 -7.86 2.89 -2.88
C LEU A 126 -8.50 2.01 -3.96
N SER A 127 -7.76 1.07 -4.53
CA SER A 127 -8.26 0.09 -5.49
C SER A 127 -9.37 -0.78 -4.89
N ASN A 128 -9.15 -1.27 -3.67
CA ASN A 128 -10.11 -2.10 -2.93
C ASN A 128 -11.37 -1.30 -2.53
N LEU A 129 -11.18 -0.05 -2.09
CA LEU A 129 -12.26 0.88 -1.76
C LEU A 129 -13.21 1.06 -2.95
N ILE A 130 -12.65 1.31 -4.14
CA ILE A 130 -13.41 1.49 -5.38
C ILE A 130 -14.15 0.20 -5.74
N LEU A 131 -13.49 -0.95 -5.61
CA LEU A 131 -14.12 -2.24 -5.85
C LEU A 131 -15.30 -2.47 -4.89
N GLY A 132 -15.12 -2.20 -3.60
CA GLY A 132 -16.19 -2.32 -2.59
C GLY A 132 -17.42 -1.49 -2.93
N TYR A 133 -17.21 -0.24 -3.36
CA TYR A 133 -18.29 0.66 -3.79
C TYR A 133 -19.08 0.08 -4.98
N HIS A 134 -18.42 -0.43 -6.01
CA HIS A 134 -19.09 -1.01 -7.16
C HIS A 134 -19.73 -2.36 -6.85
N ASN A 135 -19.08 -3.21 -6.08
CA ASN A 135 -19.61 -4.53 -5.72
C ASN A 135 -20.92 -4.44 -4.90
N LYS A 136 -21.15 -3.29 -4.22
CA LYS A 136 -22.42 -3.01 -3.56
C LYS A 136 -23.55 -2.61 -4.53
N LYS A 137 -23.20 -2.05 -5.69
CA LYS A 137 -24.15 -1.48 -6.66
C LYS A 137 -24.43 -2.37 -7.86
N MET A 138 -23.48 -3.25 -8.21
CA MET A 138 -23.55 -4.12 -9.36
C MET A 138 -23.05 -5.53 -9.03
N LYS A 139 -23.45 -6.51 -9.82
CA LYS A 139 -22.85 -7.84 -9.79
C LYS A 139 -21.53 -7.79 -10.56
N VAL A 140 -20.43 -7.63 -9.85
CA VAL A 140 -19.10 -7.63 -10.46
C VAL A 140 -18.73 -9.04 -10.92
N GLU A 141 -18.24 -9.16 -12.15
CA GLU A 141 -17.84 -10.43 -12.77
C GLU A 141 -16.34 -10.44 -13.13
N PHE A 142 -15.73 -9.25 -13.23
CA PHE A 142 -14.31 -9.08 -13.54
C PHE A 142 -13.74 -7.85 -12.82
N TYR A 143 -12.56 -8.01 -12.27
CA TYR A 143 -11.76 -6.93 -11.66
C TYR A 143 -10.29 -7.05 -12.08
N GLU A 144 -9.73 -5.95 -12.52
CA GLU A 144 -8.29 -5.82 -12.78
C GLU A 144 -7.77 -4.50 -12.23
N CYS A 145 -6.63 -4.57 -11.54
CA CYS A 145 -5.89 -3.40 -11.11
C CYS A 145 -4.47 -3.45 -11.68
N LEU A 146 -4.08 -2.36 -12.31
CA LEU A 146 -2.73 -2.12 -12.83
C LEU A 146 -2.16 -0.95 -12.05
N VAL A 147 -1.02 -1.10 -11.38
CA VAL A 147 -0.45 -0.05 -10.53
C VAL A 147 1.07 -0.02 -10.61
N GLY A 148 1.65 1.17 -10.57
CA GLY A 148 3.10 1.34 -10.50
C GLY A 148 3.53 2.74 -10.11
N GLY A 149 4.64 2.82 -9.38
CA GLY A 149 5.36 4.07 -9.08
C GLY A 149 6.71 4.06 -9.80
N LEU A 150 6.96 5.06 -10.66
CA LEU A 150 8.10 5.07 -11.56
C LEU A 150 8.74 6.46 -11.66
N PRO A 151 10.07 6.55 -11.80
CA PRO A 151 10.74 7.82 -12.09
C PRO A 151 10.46 8.26 -13.54
N PHE A 152 10.26 9.57 -13.76
CA PHE A 152 10.21 10.10 -15.13
C PHE A 152 11.55 9.97 -15.86
N ARG A 153 12.65 10.24 -15.15
CA ARG A 153 13.99 10.04 -15.69
C ARG A 153 14.39 8.58 -15.56
N ARG A 154 14.47 7.90 -16.69
CA ARG A 154 14.89 6.51 -16.78
C ARG A 154 16.41 6.44 -16.65
N SER A 155 16.92 5.80 -15.61
CA SER A 155 18.35 5.65 -15.34
C SER A 155 18.75 4.17 -15.34
N LEU A 156 19.76 3.82 -16.14
CA LEU A 156 20.32 2.48 -16.14
C LEU A 156 20.96 2.15 -14.78
N PRO A 157 21.06 0.87 -14.39
CA PRO A 157 20.72 -0.31 -15.20
C PRO A 157 19.24 -0.70 -15.19
N PHE A 158 18.43 -0.31 -14.18
CA PHE A 158 17.08 -0.85 -13.98
C PHE A 158 15.96 0.06 -14.45
N GLU A 159 16.23 1.34 -14.71
CA GLU A 159 15.21 2.35 -15.04
C GLU A 159 14.09 2.41 -14.00
N TYR A 160 14.47 2.16 -12.76
CA TYR A 160 13.56 2.05 -11.61
C TYR A 160 14.19 2.69 -10.36
N SER A 161 13.35 3.29 -9.56
CA SER A 161 13.67 3.69 -8.19
C SER A 161 12.52 3.30 -7.27
N ALA A 162 12.85 2.72 -6.12
CA ALA A 162 11.86 2.25 -5.16
C ALA A 162 11.11 3.44 -4.54
N SER A 163 9.84 3.54 -4.84
CA SER A 163 8.93 4.58 -4.33
C SER A 163 8.36 4.26 -2.95
N PHE A 164 8.64 3.06 -2.41
CA PHE A 164 8.28 2.60 -1.07
C PHE A 164 9.43 1.78 -0.46
N SER A 165 9.16 0.93 0.54
CA SER A 165 10.19 0.12 1.20
C SER A 165 10.92 -0.77 0.18
N PRO A 166 12.23 -0.57 -0.04
CA PRO A 166 12.93 -1.34 -1.08
C PRO A 166 13.00 -2.85 -0.79
N ILE A 167 12.92 -3.27 0.45
CA ILE A 167 12.86 -4.70 0.81
C ILE A 167 11.53 -5.30 0.34
N ASP A 168 10.42 -4.54 0.44
CA ASP A 168 9.11 -4.99 0.01
C ASP A 168 9.01 -5.07 -1.53
N VAL A 169 9.88 -4.34 -2.26
CA VAL A 169 10.03 -4.49 -3.74
C VAL A 169 10.58 -5.86 -4.11
N ILE A 170 11.54 -6.40 -3.35
CA ILE A 170 12.05 -7.76 -3.58
C ILE A 170 10.93 -8.79 -3.34
N GLU A 171 10.09 -8.57 -2.34
CA GLU A 171 8.91 -9.41 -2.09
C GLU A 171 7.94 -9.42 -3.29
N GLU A 172 7.72 -8.27 -3.95
CA GLU A 172 6.90 -8.20 -5.17
C GLU A 172 7.44 -9.10 -6.28
N TYR A 173 8.78 -9.23 -6.39
CA TYR A 173 9.42 -9.99 -7.47
C TYR A 173 9.58 -11.48 -7.15
N THR A 174 9.44 -11.88 -5.91
CA THR A 174 9.71 -13.27 -5.47
C THR A 174 8.47 -14.00 -4.98
N ARG A 175 7.42 -13.27 -4.56
CA ARG A 175 6.19 -13.85 -4.06
C ARG A 175 5.31 -14.35 -5.20
N PRO A 176 4.81 -15.62 -5.17
CA PRO A 176 3.81 -16.09 -6.12
C PRO A 176 2.53 -15.25 -6.04
N ALA A 177 1.97 -14.91 -7.20
CA ALA A 177 0.75 -14.12 -7.31
C ALA A 177 -0.51 -14.99 -7.16
N ARG A 178 -1.38 -14.66 -6.22
CA ARG A 178 -2.70 -15.28 -6.06
C ARG A 178 -3.73 -14.47 -6.83
N LEU A 179 -4.40 -15.11 -7.77
CA LEU A 179 -5.44 -14.53 -8.61
C LEU A 179 -6.75 -15.29 -8.39
N MET A 180 -7.85 -14.74 -8.91
CA MET A 180 -9.13 -15.45 -9.02
C MET A 180 -9.44 -15.71 -10.47
N GLU A 181 -9.59 -16.97 -10.87
CA GLU A 181 -9.99 -17.38 -12.21
C GLU A 181 -11.19 -18.34 -12.12
N ASN A 182 -12.28 -17.98 -12.78
CA ASN A 182 -13.52 -18.77 -12.79
C ASN A 182 -14.01 -19.15 -11.37
N GLY A 183 -13.89 -18.24 -10.41
CA GLY A 183 -14.31 -18.42 -9.02
C GLY A 183 -13.38 -19.29 -8.18
N LYS A 184 -12.18 -19.61 -8.67
CA LYS A 184 -11.16 -20.38 -7.94
C LYS A 184 -9.89 -19.58 -7.78
N ILE A 185 -9.29 -19.65 -6.60
CA ILE A 185 -7.97 -19.08 -6.38
C ILE A 185 -6.93 -19.91 -7.14
N VAL A 186 -6.20 -19.26 -8.03
CA VAL A 186 -5.04 -19.80 -8.73
C VAL A 186 -3.79 -19.11 -8.29
N VAL A 187 -2.68 -19.85 -8.27
CA VAL A 187 -1.36 -19.32 -7.91
C VAL A 187 -0.50 -19.33 -9.16
N LYS A 188 -0.06 -18.15 -9.56
CA LYS A 188 0.84 -17.98 -10.72
C LYS A 188 2.27 -17.76 -10.22
N PRO A 189 3.29 -18.15 -10.99
CA PRO A 189 4.67 -17.80 -10.70
C PRO A 189 4.83 -16.27 -10.59
N PRO A 190 5.76 -15.78 -9.77
CA PRO A 190 6.09 -14.35 -9.79
C PRO A 190 6.54 -13.90 -11.18
N LEU A 191 6.33 -12.63 -11.51
CA LEU A 191 6.69 -12.02 -12.79
C LEU A 191 6.05 -12.69 -14.02
N SER A 192 4.91 -13.39 -13.83
CA SER A 192 4.20 -14.08 -14.92
C SER A 192 3.26 -13.16 -15.70
N GLU A 193 2.81 -13.64 -16.87
CA GLU A 193 1.86 -12.99 -17.77
C GLU A 193 2.24 -11.54 -18.10
N LEU A 194 3.49 -11.41 -18.59
CA LEU A 194 4.04 -10.12 -19.01
C LEU A 194 3.27 -9.58 -20.22
N GLU A 195 2.80 -8.35 -20.12
CA GLU A 195 2.08 -7.61 -21.14
C GLU A 195 2.63 -6.19 -21.28
N ASN A 196 2.59 -5.63 -22.48
CA ASN A 196 2.91 -4.23 -22.73
C ASN A 196 1.63 -3.41 -22.88
N LEU A 197 1.61 -2.23 -22.28
CA LEU A 197 0.48 -1.32 -22.29
C LEU A 197 0.95 0.09 -22.70
N GLU A 198 0.20 0.71 -23.62
CA GLU A 198 0.38 2.13 -23.92
C GLU A 198 -0.45 2.97 -22.93
N ILE A 199 0.23 3.91 -22.26
CA ILE A 199 -0.35 4.77 -21.23
C ILE A 199 -0.02 6.23 -21.53
N GLU A 200 -1.00 6.98 -21.97
CA GLU A 200 -0.87 8.43 -22.16
C GLU A 200 -0.75 9.17 -20.81
N PRO A 201 0.17 10.12 -20.62
CA PRO A 201 1.22 10.58 -21.54
C PRO A 201 2.58 9.90 -21.30
N ILE A 202 2.62 8.71 -20.71
CA ILE A 202 3.86 8.04 -20.23
C ILE A 202 4.55 7.28 -21.35
N GLY A 203 3.78 6.70 -22.28
CA GLY A 203 4.22 5.75 -23.30
C GLY A 203 4.07 4.31 -22.84
N THR A 204 4.86 3.40 -23.43
CA THR A 204 4.79 1.97 -23.14
C THR A 204 5.30 1.63 -21.74
N LEU A 205 4.48 0.91 -20.97
CA LEU A 205 4.88 0.21 -19.76
C LEU A 205 4.68 -1.29 -19.91
N GLU A 206 5.49 -2.11 -19.24
CA GLU A 206 5.24 -3.54 -19.07
C GLU A 206 4.56 -3.81 -17.72
N CYS A 207 3.65 -4.79 -17.69
CA CYS A 207 2.99 -5.22 -16.46
C CYS A 207 3.10 -6.73 -16.28
N PHE A 208 3.07 -7.17 -15.03
CA PHE A 208 3.17 -8.57 -14.62
C PHE A 208 2.34 -8.84 -13.38
N ASN A 209 1.92 -10.09 -13.20
CA ASN A 209 1.10 -10.49 -12.04
C ASN A 209 1.85 -10.28 -10.72
N THR A 210 1.15 -9.70 -9.74
CA THR A 210 1.61 -9.51 -8.36
C THR A 210 0.56 -9.95 -7.35
N ASP A 211 0.97 -10.22 -6.10
CA ASP A 211 0.10 -10.72 -5.02
C ASP A 211 -0.63 -9.57 -4.29
N GLY A 212 -1.21 -8.64 -5.03
CA GLY A 212 -1.83 -7.43 -4.50
C GLY A 212 -3.33 -7.53 -4.21
N LEU A 213 -4.03 -8.57 -4.67
CA LEU A 213 -5.47 -8.76 -4.38
C LEU A 213 -5.75 -8.92 -2.87
N ARG A 214 -4.88 -9.62 -2.15
CA ARG A 214 -4.87 -9.73 -0.69
C ARG A 214 -6.24 -10.01 -0.06
N THR A 215 -6.83 -9.01 0.64
CA THR A 215 -8.09 -9.16 1.37
C THR A 215 -9.27 -9.47 0.46
N ILE A 216 -9.33 -8.87 -0.75
CA ILE A 216 -10.46 -9.07 -1.67
C ILE A 216 -10.62 -10.52 -2.16
N LEU A 217 -9.55 -11.32 -2.15
CA LEU A 217 -9.65 -12.76 -2.41
C LEU A 217 -10.54 -13.51 -1.40
N LYS A 218 -10.77 -12.93 -0.22
CA LYS A 218 -11.58 -13.51 0.86
C LYS A 218 -12.90 -12.79 1.09
N THR A 219 -12.92 -11.51 0.80
CA THR A 219 -14.06 -10.65 1.10
C THR A 219 -15.02 -10.46 -0.06
N MET A 220 -14.56 -10.78 -1.30
CA MET A 220 -15.34 -10.58 -2.52
C MET A 220 -15.59 -11.91 -3.25
N LEU A 221 -16.84 -12.11 -3.72
CA LEU A 221 -17.25 -13.26 -4.53
C LEU A 221 -17.26 -12.89 -6.02
N ILE A 222 -16.10 -12.52 -6.54
CA ILE A 222 -15.92 -12.10 -7.95
C ILE A 222 -15.19 -13.22 -8.68
N PRO A 223 -15.73 -13.75 -9.80
CA PRO A 223 -15.15 -14.93 -10.43
C PRO A 223 -13.80 -14.72 -11.10
N ASN A 224 -13.48 -13.49 -11.49
CA ASN A 224 -12.20 -13.18 -12.15
C ASN A 224 -11.60 -11.91 -11.57
N MET A 225 -10.45 -12.05 -10.92
CA MET A 225 -9.72 -10.90 -10.32
C MET A 225 -8.24 -11.06 -10.52
N LYS A 226 -7.56 -9.99 -10.91
CA LYS A 226 -6.11 -9.93 -10.99
C LYS A 226 -5.56 -8.55 -10.64
N GLU A 227 -4.33 -8.53 -10.17
CA GLU A 227 -3.54 -7.32 -10.02
C GLU A 227 -2.19 -7.50 -10.70
N LYS A 228 -1.73 -6.44 -11.34
CA LYS A 228 -0.44 -6.39 -12.03
C LYS A 228 0.34 -5.14 -11.64
N THR A 229 1.62 -5.30 -11.42
CA THR A 229 2.54 -4.18 -11.22
C THR A 229 3.11 -3.69 -12.54
N LEU A 230 3.27 -2.37 -12.66
CA LEU A 230 3.78 -1.68 -13.84
C LEU A 230 5.25 -1.33 -13.69
N ARG A 231 6.05 -1.54 -14.74
CA ARG A 231 7.46 -1.14 -14.84
C ARG A 231 7.76 -0.62 -16.26
N TYR A 232 8.92 -0.02 -16.46
CA TYR A 232 9.40 0.28 -17.80
C TYR A 232 9.80 -0.99 -18.54
N PRO A 233 9.62 -1.07 -19.89
CA PRO A 233 9.95 -2.23 -20.70
C PRO A 233 11.40 -2.70 -20.52
N GLY A 234 11.59 -4.00 -20.33
CA GLY A 234 12.88 -4.64 -20.12
C GLY A 234 13.35 -4.69 -18.65
N HIS A 235 12.63 -4.07 -17.71
CA HIS A 235 12.94 -4.19 -16.28
C HIS A 235 12.79 -5.64 -15.82
N ILE A 236 11.68 -6.28 -16.17
CA ILE A 236 11.36 -7.62 -15.70
C ILE A 236 12.35 -8.66 -16.24
N ASN A 237 12.85 -8.50 -17.45
CA ASN A 237 13.89 -9.39 -17.99
C ASN A 237 15.17 -9.36 -17.13
N LYS A 238 15.55 -8.18 -16.61
CA LYS A 238 16.71 -8.02 -15.72
C LYS A 238 16.45 -8.70 -14.37
N ILE A 239 15.24 -8.57 -13.83
CA ILE A 239 14.84 -9.21 -12.56
C ILE A 239 14.79 -10.73 -12.74
N LYS A 240 14.18 -11.24 -13.82
CA LYS A 240 14.19 -12.68 -14.14
C LYS A 240 15.60 -13.24 -14.25
N PHE A 241 16.49 -12.55 -14.96
CA PHE A 241 17.89 -12.95 -15.05
C PHE A 241 18.54 -13.12 -13.67
N LEU A 242 18.34 -12.16 -12.75
CA LEU A 242 18.85 -12.26 -11.38
C LEU A 242 18.21 -13.43 -10.61
N THR A 243 16.92 -13.66 -10.81
CA THR A 243 16.18 -14.77 -10.19
C THR A 243 16.73 -16.12 -10.69
N ASP A 244 16.88 -16.29 -12.01
CA ASP A 244 17.35 -17.53 -12.64
C ASP A 244 18.82 -17.83 -12.25
N CYS A 245 19.62 -16.79 -12.01
CA CYS A 245 20.98 -16.92 -11.47
C CYS A 245 21.01 -17.24 -9.96
N GLY A 246 19.83 -17.29 -9.26
CA GLY A 246 19.75 -17.61 -7.85
C GLY A 246 20.02 -16.47 -6.88
N PHE A 247 20.14 -15.21 -7.36
CA PHE A 247 20.40 -14.05 -6.49
C PHE A 247 19.28 -13.80 -5.45
N PHE A 248 18.06 -14.26 -5.72
CA PHE A 248 16.93 -14.13 -4.78
C PHE A 248 16.61 -15.41 -4.00
N ASN A 249 17.50 -16.42 -4.02
CA ASN A 249 17.31 -17.60 -3.21
C ASN A 249 17.45 -17.29 -1.71
N SER A 250 16.55 -17.86 -0.91
CA SER A 250 16.55 -17.72 0.55
C SER A 250 17.41 -18.75 1.26
N GLU A 251 17.80 -19.85 0.57
CA GLU A 251 18.67 -20.86 1.12
C GLU A 251 20.11 -20.35 1.21
N SER A 252 20.76 -20.60 2.37
CA SER A 252 22.11 -20.14 2.61
C SER A 252 23.15 -20.94 1.82
N VAL A 253 24.10 -20.24 1.24
CA VAL A 253 25.29 -20.83 0.62
C VAL A 253 26.53 -20.52 1.47
N LYS A 254 27.52 -21.45 1.50
CA LYS A 254 28.77 -21.22 2.20
C LYS A 254 29.79 -20.53 1.29
N ILE A 255 30.29 -19.37 1.72
CA ILE A 255 31.35 -18.62 1.04
C ILE A 255 32.45 -18.35 2.07
N ASN A 256 33.64 -18.90 1.85
CA ASN A 256 34.81 -18.75 2.75
C ASN A 256 34.46 -19.06 4.23
N GLY A 257 33.68 -20.13 4.47
CA GLY A 257 33.24 -20.54 5.80
C GLY A 257 32.04 -19.78 6.39
N ASN A 258 31.62 -18.67 5.81
CA ASN A 258 30.44 -17.90 6.24
C ASN A 258 29.18 -18.39 5.53
N SER A 259 28.07 -18.48 6.27
CA SER A 259 26.73 -18.79 5.71
C SER A 259 26.05 -17.50 5.29
N ILE A 260 25.77 -17.35 4.00
CA ILE A 260 25.17 -16.14 3.41
C ILE A 260 23.93 -16.56 2.62
N ARG A 261 22.81 -15.87 2.82
CA ARG A 261 21.64 -16.02 1.95
C ARG A 261 21.84 -15.13 0.72
N PRO A 262 21.74 -15.66 -0.52
CA PRO A 262 21.88 -14.87 -1.73
C PRO A 262 20.97 -13.64 -1.77
N ILE A 263 19.72 -13.77 -1.33
CA ILE A 263 18.75 -12.66 -1.29
C ILE A 263 19.23 -11.49 -0.41
N ASP A 264 19.89 -11.76 0.72
CA ASP A 264 20.38 -10.70 1.61
C ASP A 264 21.56 -9.94 0.95
N PHE A 265 22.42 -10.67 0.24
CA PHE A 265 23.52 -10.10 -0.51
C PHE A 265 22.99 -9.27 -1.69
N ALA A 266 22.06 -9.81 -2.48
CA ALA A 266 21.41 -9.10 -3.58
C ALA A 266 20.72 -7.83 -3.09
N ALA A 267 19.96 -7.90 -2.00
CA ALA A 267 19.33 -6.74 -1.37
C ALA A 267 20.37 -5.67 -1.00
N LYS A 268 21.49 -6.07 -0.39
CA LYS A 268 22.56 -5.12 0.00
C LYS A 268 23.14 -4.35 -1.18
N ILE A 269 23.19 -4.96 -2.36
CA ILE A 269 23.68 -4.33 -3.60
C ILE A 269 22.58 -3.52 -4.28
N LEU A 270 21.38 -4.09 -4.43
CA LEU A 270 20.31 -3.50 -5.25
C LEU A 270 19.63 -2.31 -4.55
N LEU A 271 19.43 -2.36 -3.22
CA LEU A 271 18.72 -1.30 -2.51
C LEU A 271 19.39 0.09 -2.67
N PRO A 272 20.71 0.25 -2.63
CA PRO A 272 21.36 1.53 -2.95
C PRO A 272 21.11 2.00 -4.39
N ILE A 273 21.08 1.07 -5.36
CA ILE A 273 20.84 1.37 -6.78
C ILE A 273 19.40 1.82 -7.01
N TRP A 274 18.45 1.18 -6.33
CA TRP A 274 17.01 1.53 -6.39
C TRP A 274 16.61 2.68 -5.48
N LYS A 275 17.54 3.21 -4.70
CA LYS A 275 17.24 4.30 -3.79
C LYS A 275 16.82 5.53 -4.57
N GLN A 276 15.62 6.04 -4.27
CA GLN A 276 15.12 7.27 -4.85
C GLN A 276 15.99 8.46 -4.48
N GLU A 277 16.42 9.24 -5.47
CA GLU A 277 17.17 10.48 -5.29
C GLU A 277 16.30 11.54 -4.58
N LYS A 278 16.97 12.50 -3.95
CA LYS A 278 16.27 13.64 -3.35
C LYS A 278 15.64 14.49 -4.45
N ASN A 279 14.36 14.80 -4.30
CA ASN A 279 13.57 15.60 -5.26
C ASN A 279 13.45 14.96 -6.66
N GLN A 280 13.62 13.65 -6.76
CA GLN A 280 13.42 12.93 -8.02
C GLN A 280 11.98 13.09 -8.48
N ASP A 281 11.79 13.58 -9.72
CA ASP A 281 10.48 13.62 -10.35
C ASP A 281 10.04 12.20 -10.67
N GLU A 282 8.88 11.82 -10.16
CA GLU A 282 8.30 10.49 -10.26
C GLU A 282 6.79 10.58 -10.30
N PHE A 283 6.16 9.51 -10.72
CA PHE A 283 4.71 9.43 -10.79
C PHE A 283 4.20 8.10 -10.24
N THR A 284 2.94 8.10 -9.86
CA THR A 284 2.14 6.89 -9.61
C THR A 284 1.03 6.83 -10.65
N PHE A 285 0.94 5.71 -11.34
CA PHE A 285 -0.18 5.40 -12.21
C PHE A 285 -0.93 4.20 -11.67
N MET A 286 -2.26 4.28 -11.68
CA MET A 286 -3.14 3.17 -11.37
C MET A 286 -4.31 3.17 -12.33
N LYS A 287 -4.64 2.00 -12.89
CA LYS A 287 -5.83 1.76 -13.70
C LYS A 287 -6.61 0.60 -13.11
N ILE A 288 -7.89 0.83 -12.86
CA ILE A 288 -8.81 -0.19 -12.35
C ILE A 288 -9.87 -0.41 -13.41
N ILE A 289 -10.15 -1.68 -13.73
CA ILE A 289 -11.18 -2.10 -14.66
C ILE A 289 -12.15 -3.01 -13.90
N ILE A 290 -13.42 -2.62 -13.84
CA ILE A 290 -14.49 -3.35 -13.20
C ILE A 290 -15.57 -3.63 -14.24
N ARG A 291 -15.88 -4.90 -14.48
CA ARG A 291 -16.95 -5.31 -15.41
C ARG A 291 -17.96 -6.18 -14.70
N GLY A 292 -19.20 -6.08 -15.12
CA GLY A 292 -20.28 -6.89 -14.55
C GLY A 292 -21.65 -6.40 -15.01
N LYS A 293 -22.67 -6.64 -14.18
CA LYS A 293 -24.05 -6.27 -14.50
C LYS A 293 -24.61 -5.30 -13.45
N GLU A 294 -24.98 -4.12 -13.87
CA GLU A 294 -25.73 -3.16 -13.06
C GLU A 294 -27.20 -3.13 -13.52
N LYS A 295 -28.14 -3.43 -12.61
CA LYS A 295 -29.57 -3.55 -12.96
C LYS A 295 -29.85 -4.47 -14.17
N GLY A 296 -29.06 -5.54 -14.30
CA GLY A 296 -29.17 -6.52 -15.36
C GLY A 296 -28.48 -6.16 -16.68
N LYS A 297 -27.95 -4.95 -16.84
CA LYS A 297 -27.25 -4.51 -18.06
C LYS A 297 -25.73 -4.64 -17.89
N PRO A 298 -25.02 -5.14 -18.91
CA PRO A 298 -23.56 -5.18 -18.86
C PRO A 298 -22.97 -3.78 -18.77
N LYS A 299 -22.00 -3.60 -17.85
CA LYS A 299 -21.32 -2.33 -17.62
C LYS A 299 -19.85 -2.51 -17.35
N GLU A 300 -19.06 -1.51 -17.78
CA GLU A 300 -17.65 -1.37 -17.46
C GLU A 300 -17.40 -0.03 -16.79
N HIS A 301 -16.69 -0.07 -15.66
CA HIS A 301 -16.17 1.11 -14.99
C HIS A 301 -14.64 1.09 -15.03
N ILE A 302 -14.03 2.16 -15.51
CA ILE A 302 -12.59 2.34 -15.56
C ILE A 302 -12.23 3.53 -14.70
N TYR A 303 -11.30 3.35 -13.76
CA TYR A 303 -10.70 4.43 -13.00
C TYR A 303 -9.23 4.55 -13.38
N GLU A 304 -8.79 5.77 -13.64
CA GLU A 304 -7.40 6.09 -13.92
C GLU A 304 -6.91 7.16 -12.95
N LEU A 305 -5.82 6.87 -12.27
CA LEU A 305 -5.09 7.79 -11.41
C LEU A 305 -3.72 8.03 -12.04
N PHE A 306 -3.37 9.30 -12.20
CA PHE A 306 -2.04 9.73 -12.55
C PHE A 306 -1.64 10.88 -11.62
N ASP A 307 -0.78 10.60 -10.66
CA ASP A 307 -0.26 11.59 -9.72
C ASP A 307 1.25 11.74 -9.89
N ARG A 308 1.78 12.90 -9.57
CA ARG A 308 3.20 13.25 -9.72
C ARG A 308 3.79 13.74 -8.40
N TYR A 309 5.13 13.68 -8.32
CA TYR A 309 5.89 14.32 -7.26
C TYR A 309 5.45 15.77 -7.05
N ASP A 310 5.08 16.10 -5.84
CA ASP A 310 4.69 17.47 -5.48
C ASP A 310 5.93 18.28 -5.09
N LYS A 311 6.38 19.13 -6.02
CA LYS A 311 7.55 20.01 -5.82
C LYS A 311 7.36 21.02 -4.69
N LYS A 312 6.11 21.43 -4.40
CA LYS A 312 5.82 22.42 -3.33
C LYS A 312 6.04 21.81 -1.95
N THR A 313 5.58 20.60 -1.77
CA THR A 313 5.67 19.90 -0.48
C THR A 313 6.89 18.97 -0.40
N GLY A 314 7.57 18.69 -1.50
CA GLY A 314 8.64 17.71 -1.55
C GLY A 314 8.16 16.28 -1.26
N THR A 315 6.87 15.99 -1.52
CA THR A 315 6.25 14.71 -1.23
C THR A 315 6.12 13.89 -2.50
N THR A 316 6.56 12.64 -2.45
CA THR A 316 6.49 11.72 -3.58
C THR A 316 5.04 11.36 -3.92
N SER A 317 4.76 11.06 -5.18
CA SER A 317 3.44 10.64 -5.63
C SER A 317 2.96 9.39 -4.89
N MET A 318 3.83 8.38 -4.75
CA MET A 318 3.47 7.17 -4.01
C MET A 318 3.13 7.49 -2.54
N ALA A 319 3.88 8.41 -1.89
CA ALA A 319 3.57 8.81 -0.51
C ALA A 319 2.27 9.62 -0.40
N ARG A 320 1.92 10.39 -1.43
CA ARG A 320 0.65 11.11 -1.51
C ARG A 320 -0.51 10.16 -1.70
N THR A 321 -0.46 9.31 -2.72
CA THR A 321 -1.56 8.40 -3.09
C THR A 321 -1.82 7.34 -2.02
N THR A 322 -0.76 6.75 -1.47
CA THR A 322 -0.86 5.81 -0.34
C THR A 322 -1.25 6.52 0.96
N GLY A 323 -0.51 7.57 1.31
CA GLY A 323 -0.67 8.25 2.60
C GLY A 323 -2.02 8.94 2.74
N TYR A 324 -2.52 9.58 1.68
CA TYR A 324 -3.78 10.32 1.77
C TYR A 324 -5.01 9.41 1.69
N THR A 325 -4.89 8.22 1.13
CA THR A 325 -5.92 7.17 1.31
C THR A 325 -6.01 6.76 2.78
N CYS A 326 -4.87 6.52 3.41
CA CYS A 326 -4.77 6.20 4.83
C CYS A 326 -5.32 7.32 5.72
N THR A 327 -4.95 8.59 5.46
CA THR A 327 -5.44 9.73 6.27
C THR A 327 -6.93 9.98 6.09
N GLY A 328 -7.49 9.68 4.91
CA GLY A 328 -8.93 9.67 4.67
C GLY A 328 -9.66 8.65 5.54
N ALA A 329 -9.17 7.41 5.57
CA ALA A 329 -9.72 6.35 6.43
C ALA A 329 -9.55 6.69 7.93
N ALA A 330 -8.40 7.24 8.33
CA ALA A 330 -8.14 7.69 9.69
C ALA A 330 -9.17 8.74 10.14
N LYS A 331 -9.48 9.70 9.27
CA LYS A 331 -10.48 10.73 9.53
C LYS A 331 -11.88 10.12 9.75
N LEU A 332 -12.30 9.14 8.94
CA LEU A 332 -13.58 8.46 9.11
C LEU A 332 -13.72 7.79 10.48
N ILE A 333 -12.65 7.16 10.98
CA ILE A 333 -12.65 6.53 12.31
C ILE A 333 -12.68 7.60 13.41
N LEU A 334 -11.87 8.65 13.31
CA LEU A 334 -11.80 9.72 14.30
C LEU A 334 -13.11 10.53 14.40
N GLU A 335 -13.82 10.68 13.29
CA GLU A 335 -15.11 11.38 13.21
C GLU A 335 -16.33 10.44 13.46
N GLU A 336 -16.04 9.17 13.80
CA GLU A 336 -17.07 8.15 14.06
C GLU A 336 -18.04 7.91 12.88
N LYS A 337 -17.55 8.15 11.65
CA LYS A 337 -18.32 7.92 10.42
C LYS A 337 -18.25 6.47 9.94
N PHE A 338 -17.18 5.75 10.29
CA PHE A 338 -17.01 4.32 10.02
C PHE A 338 -16.94 3.56 11.35
N LEU A 339 -17.97 2.76 11.65
CA LEU A 339 -18.19 2.15 12.97
C LEU A 339 -17.96 0.64 13.01
N LYS A 340 -17.70 -0.02 11.86
CA LYS A 340 -17.47 -1.46 11.79
C LYS A 340 -16.30 -1.88 12.66
N LYS A 341 -16.46 -2.98 13.41
CA LYS A 341 -15.45 -3.53 14.31
C LYS A 341 -14.79 -4.77 13.70
N GLY A 342 -13.61 -5.10 14.22
CA GLY A 342 -12.79 -6.17 13.69
C GLY A 342 -11.74 -5.68 12.71
N ILE A 343 -11.24 -6.60 11.89
CA ILE A 343 -10.37 -6.29 10.74
C ILE A 343 -11.25 -5.79 9.60
N CYS A 344 -11.01 -4.57 9.19
CA CYS A 344 -11.81 -3.85 8.21
C CYS A 344 -10.93 -3.40 7.03
N PRO A 345 -10.81 -4.21 5.97
CA PRO A 345 -10.10 -3.75 4.76
C PRO A 345 -10.89 -2.65 4.03
N PRO A 346 -10.23 -1.89 3.13
CA PRO A 346 -10.83 -0.72 2.46
C PRO A 346 -12.09 -1.02 1.64
N GLU A 347 -12.25 -2.24 1.12
CA GLU A 347 -13.46 -2.65 0.43
C GLU A 347 -14.71 -2.54 1.32
N TYR A 348 -14.58 -2.77 2.65
CA TYR A 348 -15.71 -2.58 3.58
C TYR A 348 -16.05 -1.11 3.80
N ILE A 349 -15.05 -0.23 3.72
CA ILE A 349 -15.30 1.23 3.75
C ILE A 349 -15.99 1.65 2.45
N GLY A 350 -15.59 1.07 1.32
CA GLY A 350 -16.17 1.34 0.01
C GLY A 350 -17.65 0.93 -0.13
N GLU A 351 -18.08 -0.11 0.61
CA GLU A 351 -19.50 -0.53 0.65
C GLU A 351 -20.45 0.56 1.19
N ASP A 352 -19.95 1.48 2.00
CA ASP A 352 -20.69 2.64 2.48
C ASP A 352 -20.45 3.84 1.53
N GLU A 353 -21.51 4.27 0.85
CA GLU A 353 -21.44 5.34 -0.14
C GLU A 353 -20.97 6.67 0.45
N ASN A 354 -21.34 6.98 1.70
CA ASN A 354 -20.92 8.21 2.35
C ASN A 354 -19.44 8.16 2.70
N CYS A 355 -18.96 7.04 3.26
CA CYS A 355 -17.55 6.82 3.55
C CYS A 355 -16.71 6.86 2.26
N PHE A 356 -17.18 6.23 1.18
CA PHE A 356 -16.54 6.29 -0.13
C PHE A 356 -16.40 7.74 -0.63
N LYS A 357 -17.50 8.51 -0.65
CA LYS A 357 -17.51 9.92 -1.07
C LYS A 357 -16.58 10.78 -0.22
N GLU A 358 -16.56 10.57 1.09
CA GLU A 358 -15.67 11.31 2.00
C GLU A 358 -14.19 11.06 1.67
N ILE A 359 -13.78 9.81 1.42
CA ILE A 359 -12.39 9.51 1.01
C ILE A 359 -12.08 10.12 -0.36
N MET A 360 -12.99 10.00 -1.33
CA MET A 360 -12.77 10.61 -2.66
C MET A 360 -12.64 12.14 -2.56
N ASN A 361 -13.45 12.80 -1.75
CA ASN A 361 -13.37 14.24 -1.49
C ASN A 361 -12.08 14.61 -0.75
N HIS A 362 -11.65 13.78 0.20
CA HIS A 362 -10.37 13.95 0.92
C HIS A 362 -9.18 13.90 -0.05
N LEU A 363 -9.15 12.96 -0.96
CA LEU A 363 -8.12 12.85 -2.00
C LEU A 363 -8.16 14.06 -2.96
N ALA A 364 -9.35 14.44 -3.42
CA ALA A 364 -9.54 15.59 -4.31
C ALA A 364 -9.06 16.91 -3.68
N SER A 365 -9.33 17.11 -2.37
CA SER A 365 -8.86 18.28 -1.62
C SER A 365 -7.33 18.38 -1.51
N ARG A 366 -6.63 17.26 -1.74
CA ARG A 366 -5.17 17.14 -1.79
C ARG A 366 -4.63 17.07 -3.22
N ASN A 367 -5.49 17.45 -4.18
CA ASN A 367 -5.19 17.46 -5.61
C ASN A 367 -4.83 16.08 -6.18
N ILE A 368 -5.33 15.00 -5.57
CA ILE A 368 -5.31 13.66 -6.16
C ILE A 368 -6.63 13.44 -6.86
N LYS A 369 -6.57 13.27 -8.19
CA LYS A 369 -7.73 13.16 -9.05
C LYS A 369 -7.74 11.78 -9.72
N LEU A 370 -8.91 11.16 -9.70
CA LEU A 370 -9.19 9.96 -10.48
C LEU A 370 -10.13 10.34 -11.64
N LYS A 371 -9.75 9.92 -12.83
CA LYS A 371 -10.66 9.93 -13.99
C LYS A 371 -11.52 8.69 -13.91
N HIS A 372 -12.84 8.85 -13.98
CA HIS A 372 -13.79 7.75 -14.03
C HIS A 372 -14.50 7.73 -15.37
N ILE A 373 -14.52 6.58 -16.02
CA ILE A 373 -15.16 6.34 -17.30
C ILE A 373 -16.15 5.20 -17.09
N GLU A 374 -17.39 5.42 -17.46
CA GLU A 374 -18.45 4.40 -17.46
C GLU A 374 -18.84 4.09 -18.90
N ARG A 375 -19.03 2.81 -19.22
CA ARG A 375 -19.43 2.34 -20.54
C ARG A 375 -20.47 1.21 -20.42
N ASP A 376 -21.44 1.20 -21.33
CA ASP A 376 -22.26 0.03 -21.61
C ASP A 376 -21.44 -0.90 -22.54
N ILE A 377 -21.38 -2.20 -22.25
CA ILE A 377 -20.58 -3.21 -22.97
C ILE A 377 -21.44 -4.40 -23.41
#